data_1967e75af9a2468aee53bd6f0044687c
#
_entry.id   1967e75af9a2468aee53bd6f0044687c
#
_cell.length_a   1.000
_cell.length_b   1.000
_cell.length_c   1.000
_cell.angle_alpha   90.00
_cell.angle_beta   90.00
_cell.angle_gamma   90.00
#
_symmetry.space_group_name_H-M   'P 1'
#
loop_
_entity.id
_entity.type
_entity.pdbx_description
1 polymer ?
#
loop_
_entity_poly.entity_id
_entity_poly.type
_entity_poly.pdbx_seq_one_letter_code
_entity_poly.pdbx_strand_id
1 'polypeptide(L)'
;MAFWQLSPFSTALRLLLLYLIYCYYSMVVYDMRFSCDTNDLNTSLSIVSRALAVRSPKPILEGILFESCENGLKLTCTDLALGIETIIPATFIEEGRAVLPGKLLCEIVRKLPGGMCDISISDRMQATIRCASIRTTISGFDPVEYPELPQVAGNTFSMPQSTLRDMIGRTIFAIAVDESRPILTGCLMEIEKSEMRVVALDGFRLAMRKEAIEGPENPVSAVVGGKVLGDIAKILADTEGPVSLRFSRSHVQMDVGATHIVARLLEGEFIRYRQILPQEWQTRVSVRRGDLSSAIDRASLIAREGKSNLVCFKIDGDALLVTSNSENGDMEEKMEVATEGKDLTSAFNVRYITDVLKALSDDEVFMRFNSNVSPCVVCPTEGDSYLYLVLPVRVFNS
;
A
#
# COMPACT_ATOMS: atom_id res chain seq x y z
N MET A 1 -76.75 -28.13 -25.72
CA MET A 1 -76.19 -26.92 -25.07
C MET A 1 -76.22 -27.18 -23.59
N ALA A 2 -75.06 -27.56 -22.99
CA ALA A 2 -74.93 -27.75 -21.56
C ALA A 2 -73.91 -26.71 -21.03
N PHE A 3 -74.44 -25.69 -20.37
CA PHE A 3 -73.63 -24.69 -19.66
C PHE A 3 -73.08 -25.33 -18.38
N TRP A 4 -71.77 -25.52 -18.29
CA TRP A 4 -71.09 -25.84 -17.05
C TRP A 4 -71.04 -24.56 -16.18
N GLN A 5 -71.91 -24.46 -15.17
CA GLN A 5 -71.79 -23.49 -14.10
C GLN A 5 -70.60 -23.91 -13.23
N LEU A 6 -69.46 -23.20 -13.35
CA LEU A 6 -68.35 -23.32 -12.43
C LEU A 6 -68.76 -22.77 -11.08
N SER A 7 -68.78 -23.61 -10.07
CA SER A 7 -69.19 -23.26 -8.69
C SER A 7 -68.29 -22.17 -8.12
N PRO A 8 -68.86 -21.23 -7.32
CA PRO A 8 -68.08 -20.13 -6.68
C PRO A 8 -66.95 -20.61 -5.77
N PHE A 9 -67.02 -21.86 -5.28
CA PHE A 9 -65.97 -22.51 -4.51
C PHE A 9 -64.66 -22.72 -5.30
N SER A 10 -64.74 -22.90 -6.62
CA SER A 10 -63.56 -23.09 -7.49
C SER A 10 -62.74 -21.83 -7.63
N THR A 11 -63.36 -20.65 -7.66
CA THR A 11 -62.69 -19.35 -7.78
C THR A 11 -62.02 -18.93 -6.48
N ALA A 12 -62.66 -19.14 -5.33
CA ALA A 12 -62.09 -18.85 -4.02
C ALA A 12 -60.86 -19.74 -3.73
N LEU A 13 -60.96 -21.03 -4.11
CA LEU A 13 -59.83 -21.96 -3.95
C LEU A 13 -58.62 -21.60 -4.84
N ARG A 14 -58.91 -21.12 -6.10
CA ARG A 14 -57.85 -20.62 -7.00
C ARG A 14 -57.23 -19.36 -6.48
N LEU A 15 -57.98 -18.42 -5.97
CA LEU A 15 -57.47 -17.18 -5.36
C LEU A 15 -56.68 -17.49 -4.09
N LEU A 16 -57.12 -18.44 -3.27
CA LEU A 16 -56.37 -18.89 -2.09
C LEU A 16 -55.09 -19.60 -2.49
N LEU A 17 -55.10 -20.43 -3.53
CA LEU A 17 -53.88 -21.08 -4.07
C LEU A 17 -52.91 -20.06 -4.66
N LEU A 18 -53.41 -19.08 -5.44
CA LEU A 18 -52.61 -17.97 -5.98
C LEU A 18 -52.08 -17.09 -4.86
N TYR A 19 -52.85 -16.82 -3.82
CA TYR A 19 -52.41 -16.10 -2.62
C TYR A 19 -51.36 -16.89 -1.84
N LEU A 20 -51.55 -18.18 -1.64
CA LEU A 20 -50.54 -19.06 -1.01
C LEU A 20 -49.29 -19.22 -1.86
N ILE A 21 -49.40 -19.31 -3.17
CA ILE A 21 -48.26 -19.27 -4.10
C ILE A 21 -47.58 -17.93 -4.06
N TYR A 22 -48.30 -16.81 -4.06
CA TYR A 22 -47.77 -15.47 -3.91
C TYR A 22 -47.09 -15.27 -2.56
N CYS A 23 -47.72 -15.71 -1.47
CA CYS A 23 -47.12 -15.72 -0.12
C CYS A 23 -45.92 -16.67 -0.04
N TYR A 24 -45.97 -17.84 -0.70
CA TYR A 24 -44.81 -18.74 -0.78
C TYR A 24 -43.68 -18.14 -1.62
N TYR A 25 -43.97 -17.49 -2.77
CA TYR A 25 -42.96 -16.75 -3.55
C TYR A 25 -42.51 -15.46 -2.88
N SER A 26 -43.39 -14.77 -2.12
CA SER A 26 -42.96 -13.61 -1.33
C SER A 26 -42.26 -13.99 -0.02
N MET A 27 -42.33 -15.26 0.39
CA MET A 27 -41.52 -15.86 1.46
C MET A 27 -40.23 -16.54 0.94
N VAL A 28 -39.95 -16.50 -0.36
CA VAL A 28 -38.60 -16.74 -0.88
C VAL A 28 -37.78 -15.48 -0.60
N VAL A 29 -37.42 -15.38 0.64
CA VAL A 29 -36.40 -14.48 1.16
C VAL A 29 -35.13 -14.83 0.39
N TYR A 30 -34.61 -13.91 -0.41
CA TYR A 30 -33.30 -14.07 -1.03
C TYR A 30 -32.24 -13.97 0.08
N ASP A 31 -32.06 -15.07 0.79
CA ASP A 31 -30.99 -15.22 1.77
C ASP A 31 -29.74 -15.62 1.01
N MET A 32 -28.75 -14.77 0.96
CA MET A 32 -27.43 -15.19 0.50
C MET A 32 -26.91 -16.27 1.45
N ARG A 33 -26.59 -17.44 0.92
CA ARG A 33 -26.05 -18.56 1.71
C ARG A 33 -24.88 -19.22 1.02
N PHE A 34 -23.78 -19.29 1.74
CA PHE A 34 -22.57 -19.92 1.23
C PHE A 34 -21.73 -20.49 2.35
N SER A 35 -20.81 -21.39 1.99
CA SER A 35 -19.76 -21.89 2.85
C SER A 35 -18.39 -21.66 2.21
N CYS A 36 -17.41 -21.31 3.03
CA CYS A 36 -16.03 -21.12 2.62
C CYS A 36 -15.04 -21.52 3.73
N ASP A 37 -13.78 -21.69 3.39
CA ASP A 37 -12.72 -21.92 4.39
C ASP A 37 -12.47 -20.65 5.21
N THR A 38 -12.34 -20.79 6.53
CA THR A 38 -12.13 -19.67 7.46
C THR A 38 -10.78 -18.97 7.23
N ASN A 39 -9.73 -19.72 6.84
CA ASN A 39 -8.40 -19.13 6.61
C ASN A 39 -8.40 -18.31 5.32
N ASP A 40 -9.04 -18.82 4.25
CA ASP A 40 -9.18 -18.09 2.99
C ASP A 40 -9.98 -16.81 3.20
N LEU A 41 -11.09 -16.90 3.95
CA LEU A 41 -11.90 -15.74 4.31
C LEU A 41 -11.08 -14.71 5.13
N ASN A 42 -10.37 -15.16 6.16
CA ASN A 42 -9.55 -14.29 7.02
C ASN A 42 -8.43 -13.60 6.24
N THR A 43 -7.73 -14.34 5.38
CA THR A 43 -6.67 -13.80 4.52
C THR A 43 -7.23 -12.72 3.59
N SER A 44 -8.32 -13.01 2.93
CA SER A 44 -8.95 -12.09 1.98
C SER A 44 -9.54 -10.86 2.65
N LEU A 45 -10.17 -11.01 3.81
CA LEU A 45 -10.63 -9.89 4.64
C LEU A 45 -9.45 -9.00 5.07
N SER A 46 -8.29 -9.57 5.40
CA SER A 46 -7.09 -8.81 5.76
C SER A 46 -6.52 -8.00 4.60
N ILE A 47 -6.74 -8.48 3.36
CA ILE A 47 -6.35 -7.78 2.13
C ILE A 47 -7.34 -6.65 1.83
N VAL A 48 -8.62 -6.96 1.66
CA VAL A 48 -9.61 -5.95 1.24
C VAL A 48 -9.83 -4.87 2.28
N SER A 49 -9.75 -5.18 3.57
CA SER A 49 -9.92 -4.21 4.66
C SER A 49 -8.90 -3.07 4.67
N ARG A 50 -7.82 -3.15 3.89
CA ARG A 50 -6.87 -2.03 3.71
C ARG A 50 -7.50 -0.85 2.97
N ALA A 51 -8.53 -1.12 2.15
CA ALA A 51 -9.33 -0.09 1.50
C ALA A 51 -10.57 0.30 2.31
N LEU A 52 -10.71 -0.14 3.57
CA LEU A 52 -11.84 0.19 4.41
C LEU A 52 -11.77 1.64 4.88
N ALA A 53 -12.84 2.40 4.68
CA ALA A 53 -12.94 3.74 5.24
C ALA A 53 -13.01 3.69 6.78
N VAL A 54 -12.18 4.48 7.45
CA VAL A 54 -12.12 4.49 8.93
C VAL A 54 -13.25 5.35 9.52
N ARG A 55 -13.57 6.44 8.86
CA ARG A 55 -14.70 7.34 9.16
C ARG A 55 -15.17 7.93 7.85
N SER A 56 -16.36 7.61 7.44
CA SER A 56 -16.91 8.10 6.19
C SER A 56 -18.27 8.79 6.43
N PRO A 57 -18.55 9.91 5.72
CA PRO A 57 -19.90 10.46 5.66
C PRO A 57 -20.89 9.47 5.02
N LYS A 58 -20.41 8.45 4.32
CA LYS A 58 -21.19 7.33 3.78
C LYS A 58 -20.88 6.07 4.59
N PRO A 59 -21.73 5.67 5.56
CA PRO A 59 -21.46 4.52 6.43
C PRO A 59 -21.25 3.20 5.68
N ILE A 60 -21.82 3.06 4.47
CA ILE A 60 -21.67 1.87 3.64
C ILE A 60 -20.20 1.59 3.26
N LEU A 61 -19.33 2.62 3.19
CA LEU A 61 -17.90 2.48 2.91
C LEU A 61 -17.10 1.95 4.11
N GLU A 62 -17.71 1.89 5.30
CA GLU A 62 -17.13 1.20 6.46
C GLU A 62 -17.45 -0.30 6.44
N GLY A 63 -18.13 -0.76 5.39
CA GLY A 63 -18.48 -2.15 5.14
C GLY A 63 -17.66 -2.79 4.04
N ILE A 64 -17.69 -4.11 3.99
CA ILE A 64 -17.13 -4.96 2.93
C ILE A 64 -18.30 -5.53 2.16
N LEU A 65 -18.31 -5.34 0.84
CA LEU A 65 -19.29 -5.92 -0.06
C LEU A 65 -18.94 -7.39 -0.30
N PHE A 66 -19.92 -8.25 -0.05
CA PHE A 66 -19.95 -9.66 -0.38
C PHE A 66 -20.82 -9.86 -1.60
N GLU A 67 -20.33 -10.54 -2.61
CA GLU A 67 -21.06 -10.78 -3.85
C GLU A 67 -20.75 -12.18 -4.39
N SER A 68 -21.80 -12.93 -4.76
CA SER A 68 -21.62 -14.20 -5.48
C SER A 68 -21.13 -13.92 -6.90
N CYS A 69 -20.17 -14.71 -7.37
CA CYS A 69 -19.70 -14.68 -8.75
C CYS A 69 -19.38 -16.10 -9.25
N GLU A 70 -19.19 -16.26 -10.57
CA GLU A 70 -18.92 -17.56 -11.19
C GLU A 70 -17.76 -18.34 -10.55
N ASN A 71 -16.74 -17.62 -10.06
CA ASN A 71 -15.52 -18.20 -9.51
C ASN A 71 -15.53 -18.30 -7.98
N GLY A 72 -16.64 -17.98 -7.30
CA GLY A 72 -16.76 -18.05 -5.86
C GLY A 72 -17.31 -16.77 -5.22
N LEU A 73 -16.81 -16.43 -4.04
CA LEU A 73 -17.19 -15.23 -3.30
C LEU A 73 -16.25 -14.09 -3.63
N LYS A 74 -16.78 -13.00 -4.19
CA LYS A 74 -16.08 -11.75 -4.39
C LYS A 74 -16.27 -10.85 -3.17
N LEU A 75 -15.16 -10.36 -2.63
CA LEU A 75 -15.09 -9.38 -1.55
C LEU A 75 -14.56 -8.07 -2.10
N THR A 76 -15.29 -6.98 -1.89
CA THR A 76 -14.88 -5.65 -2.36
C THR A 76 -14.89 -4.64 -1.21
N CYS A 77 -13.85 -3.81 -1.16
CA CYS A 77 -13.75 -2.71 -0.20
C CYS A 77 -13.20 -1.46 -0.87
N THR A 78 -13.70 -0.27 -0.51
CA THR A 78 -13.18 1.00 -1.02
C THR A 78 -13.43 2.18 -0.08
N ASP A 79 -12.44 3.08 -0.03
CA ASP A 79 -12.57 4.42 0.59
C ASP A 79 -12.66 5.53 -0.47
N LEU A 80 -12.88 5.16 -1.76
CA LEU A 80 -12.92 6.00 -2.97
C LEU A 80 -11.54 6.48 -3.45
N ALA A 81 -10.48 6.39 -2.65
CA ALA A 81 -9.12 6.64 -3.09
C ALA A 81 -8.39 5.34 -3.43
N LEU A 82 -8.69 4.29 -2.66
CA LEU A 82 -8.21 2.93 -2.85
C LEU A 82 -9.43 2.01 -2.91
N GLY A 83 -9.48 1.14 -3.90
CA GLY A 83 -10.44 0.05 -4.01
C GLY A 83 -9.69 -1.27 -4.12
N ILE A 84 -10.15 -2.29 -3.43
CA ILE A 84 -9.57 -3.63 -3.48
C ILE A 84 -10.71 -4.63 -3.60
N GLU A 85 -10.62 -5.52 -4.56
CA GLU A 85 -11.48 -6.70 -4.65
C GLU A 85 -10.64 -7.97 -4.71
N THR A 86 -11.17 -9.05 -4.18
CA THR A 86 -10.55 -10.37 -4.25
C THR A 86 -11.62 -11.45 -4.30
N ILE A 87 -11.29 -12.58 -4.93
CA ILE A 87 -12.20 -13.72 -5.08
C ILE A 87 -11.62 -14.91 -4.32
N ILE A 88 -12.47 -15.57 -3.54
CA ILE A 88 -12.12 -16.80 -2.82
C ILE A 88 -13.07 -17.94 -3.22
N PRO A 89 -12.60 -19.19 -3.16
CA PRO A 89 -13.46 -20.33 -3.34
C PRO A 89 -14.62 -20.32 -2.32
N ALA A 90 -15.83 -20.47 -2.78
CA ALA A 90 -17.02 -20.60 -1.93
C ALA A 90 -18.07 -21.49 -2.62
N THR A 91 -18.84 -22.20 -1.82
CA THR A 91 -19.97 -23.00 -2.31
C THR A 91 -21.26 -22.31 -1.92
N PHE A 92 -22.03 -21.89 -2.93
CA PHE A 92 -23.29 -21.21 -2.73
C PHE A 92 -24.46 -22.18 -2.70
N ILE A 93 -25.39 -21.95 -1.76
CA ILE A 93 -26.72 -22.52 -1.73
C ILE A 93 -27.69 -21.50 -2.32
N GLU A 94 -27.49 -20.22 -1.99
CA GLU A 94 -28.26 -19.08 -2.48
C GLU A 94 -27.30 -17.94 -2.81
N GLU A 95 -27.35 -17.46 -4.04
CA GLU A 95 -26.54 -16.36 -4.54
C GLU A 95 -27.13 -15.01 -4.09
N GLY A 96 -26.27 -13.99 -3.91
CA GLY A 96 -26.74 -12.69 -3.49
C GLY A 96 -25.62 -11.67 -3.32
N ARG A 97 -26.01 -10.54 -2.74
CA ARG A 97 -25.11 -9.42 -2.41
C ARG A 97 -25.47 -8.85 -1.04
N ALA A 98 -24.46 -8.48 -0.25
CA ALA A 98 -24.67 -7.80 1.02
C ALA A 98 -23.41 -7.03 1.43
N VAL A 99 -23.56 -5.98 2.22
CA VAL A 99 -22.44 -5.26 2.83
C VAL A 99 -22.41 -5.55 4.32
N LEU A 100 -21.28 -6.05 4.82
CA LEU A 100 -21.10 -6.35 6.23
C LEU A 100 -20.11 -5.37 6.88
N PRO A 101 -20.33 -4.99 8.17
CA PRO A 101 -19.46 -4.03 8.86
C PRO A 101 -18.03 -4.54 8.96
N GLY A 102 -17.12 -3.93 8.20
CA GLY A 102 -15.80 -4.47 7.89
C GLY A 102 -14.93 -4.69 9.12
N LYS A 103 -14.80 -3.68 9.99
CA LYS A 103 -13.98 -3.79 11.20
C LYS A 103 -14.43 -4.91 12.12
N LEU A 104 -15.74 -4.96 12.43
CA LEU A 104 -16.29 -5.98 13.31
C LEU A 104 -16.16 -7.37 12.71
N LEU A 105 -16.45 -7.50 11.41
CA LEU A 105 -16.33 -8.78 10.70
C LEU A 105 -14.90 -9.32 10.71
N CYS A 106 -13.90 -8.48 10.39
CA CYS A 106 -12.49 -8.89 10.44
C CYS A 106 -12.06 -9.34 11.85
N GLU A 107 -12.55 -8.66 12.90
CA GLU A 107 -12.25 -9.05 14.29
C GLU A 107 -12.89 -10.39 14.67
N ILE A 108 -14.13 -10.65 14.20
CA ILE A 108 -14.83 -11.92 14.43
C ILE A 108 -14.10 -13.05 13.70
N VAL A 109 -13.91 -12.94 12.38
CA VAL A 109 -13.35 -14.01 11.55
C VAL A 109 -11.94 -14.38 12.00
N ARG A 110 -11.11 -13.39 12.37
CA ARG A 110 -9.76 -13.65 12.91
C ARG A 110 -9.73 -14.53 14.17
N LYS A 111 -10.85 -14.61 14.90
CA LYS A 111 -10.98 -15.40 16.14
C LYS A 111 -11.73 -16.70 15.95
N LEU A 112 -12.20 -17.00 14.74
CA LEU A 112 -12.83 -18.27 14.44
C LEU A 112 -11.77 -19.38 14.37
N PRO A 113 -12.12 -20.63 14.73
CA PRO A 113 -11.26 -21.78 14.47
C PRO A 113 -11.12 -22.01 12.97
N GLY A 114 -10.02 -22.64 12.55
CA GLY A 114 -9.85 -23.07 11.15
C GLY A 114 -10.90 -24.11 10.73
N GLY A 115 -11.18 -24.18 9.43
CA GLY A 115 -12.12 -25.07 8.80
C GLY A 115 -13.25 -24.36 8.07
N MET A 116 -14.30 -25.09 7.72
CA MET A 116 -15.42 -24.51 6.98
C MET A 116 -16.30 -23.65 7.88
N CYS A 117 -16.68 -22.50 7.36
CA CYS A 117 -17.69 -21.64 7.97
C CYS A 117 -18.90 -21.47 7.02
N ASP A 118 -20.09 -21.49 7.60
CA ASP A 118 -21.35 -21.27 6.92
C ASP A 118 -21.83 -19.86 7.23
N ILE A 119 -22.10 -19.08 6.19
CA ILE A 119 -22.60 -17.72 6.31
C ILE A 119 -23.97 -17.63 5.62
N SER A 120 -24.95 -17.13 6.34
CA SER A 120 -26.29 -16.86 5.82
C SER A 120 -26.69 -15.43 6.10
N ILE A 121 -27.17 -14.72 5.09
CA ILE A 121 -27.56 -13.31 5.16
C ILE A 121 -29.02 -13.20 4.76
N SER A 122 -29.86 -12.70 5.67
CA SER A 122 -31.29 -12.57 5.45
C SER A 122 -31.66 -11.32 4.63
N ASP A 123 -32.90 -11.25 4.15
CA ASP A 123 -33.52 -10.09 3.50
C ASP A 123 -33.41 -8.80 4.35
N ARG A 124 -33.30 -8.92 5.67
CA ARG A 124 -33.08 -7.81 6.60
C ARG A 124 -31.61 -7.49 6.83
N MET A 125 -30.73 -7.98 5.97
CA MET A 125 -29.28 -7.80 6.06
C MET A 125 -28.68 -8.27 7.40
N GLN A 126 -29.28 -9.29 8.02
CA GLN A 126 -28.68 -9.97 9.17
C GLN A 126 -27.81 -11.13 8.71
N ALA A 127 -26.52 -11.03 8.93
CA ALA A 127 -25.55 -12.08 8.65
C ALA A 127 -25.37 -12.98 9.88
N THR A 128 -25.64 -14.27 9.74
CA THR A 128 -25.33 -15.30 10.73
C THR A 128 -24.14 -16.10 10.25
N ILE A 129 -23.07 -16.10 11.02
CA ILE A 129 -21.82 -16.81 10.78
C ILE A 129 -21.78 -18.01 11.72
N ARG A 130 -21.62 -19.23 11.18
CA ARG A 130 -21.48 -20.47 11.93
C ARG A 130 -20.16 -21.14 11.59
N CYS A 131 -19.38 -21.44 12.61
CA CYS A 131 -18.12 -22.15 12.47
C CYS A 131 -17.95 -23.07 13.69
N ALA A 132 -17.87 -24.38 13.48
CA ALA A 132 -17.89 -25.39 14.55
C ALA A 132 -19.08 -25.17 15.51
N SER A 133 -18.81 -24.95 16.80
CA SER A 133 -19.85 -24.68 17.82
C SER A 133 -20.19 -23.17 17.95
N ILE A 134 -19.53 -22.31 17.18
CA ILE A 134 -19.70 -20.85 17.30
C ILE A 134 -20.82 -20.40 16.36
N ARG A 135 -21.69 -19.54 16.88
CA ARG A 135 -22.71 -18.84 16.10
C ARG A 135 -22.65 -17.35 16.48
N THR A 136 -22.45 -16.50 15.48
CA THR A 136 -22.44 -15.04 15.64
C THR A 136 -23.41 -14.42 14.65
N THR A 137 -24.16 -13.42 15.07
CA THR A 137 -25.06 -12.66 14.18
C THR A 137 -24.67 -11.19 14.21
N ILE A 138 -24.53 -10.58 13.03
CA ILE A 138 -24.21 -9.15 12.85
C ILE A 138 -25.20 -8.54 11.86
N SER A 139 -25.50 -7.26 12.01
CA SER A 139 -26.31 -6.52 11.05
C SER A 139 -25.45 -5.92 9.96
N GLY A 140 -25.86 -6.10 8.72
CA GLY A 140 -25.22 -5.52 7.52
C GLY A 140 -26.01 -4.34 6.97
N PHE A 141 -25.69 -3.94 5.75
CA PHE A 141 -26.28 -2.84 4.99
C PHE A 141 -26.75 -3.33 3.63
N ASP A 142 -27.75 -2.66 3.07
CA ASP A 142 -28.19 -2.89 1.71
C ASP A 142 -27.08 -2.50 0.71
N PRO A 143 -26.69 -3.38 -0.22
CA PRO A 143 -25.59 -3.15 -1.15
C PRO A 143 -25.91 -2.17 -2.29
N VAL A 144 -27.14 -1.71 -2.44
CA VAL A 144 -27.60 -0.89 -3.60
C VAL A 144 -26.74 0.37 -3.80
N GLU A 145 -26.33 1.04 -2.75
CA GLU A 145 -25.52 2.26 -2.84
C GLU A 145 -24.00 2.00 -2.78
N TYR A 146 -23.56 0.74 -2.78
CA TYR A 146 -22.13 0.46 -2.74
C TYR A 146 -21.47 0.78 -4.09
N PRO A 147 -20.41 1.62 -4.11
CA PRO A 147 -19.81 2.05 -5.37
C PRO A 147 -19.06 0.92 -6.08
N GLU A 148 -19.20 0.89 -7.40
CA GLU A 148 -18.37 0.01 -8.24
C GLU A 148 -16.93 0.55 -8.34
N LEU A 149 -15.96 -0.35 -8.45
CA LEU A 149 -14.57 0.04 -8.66
C LEU A 149 -14.38 0.49 -10.12
N PRO A 150 -13.62 1.58 -10.34
CA PRO A 150 -13.33 2.05 -11.69
C PRO A 150 -12.57 0.98 -12.50
N GLN A 151 -12.94 0.81 -13.76
CA GLN A 151 -12.14 0.02 -14.70
C GLN A 151 -11.03 0.88 -15.29
N VAL A 152 -9.80 0.36 -15.26
CA VAL A 152 -8.62 1.04 -15.77
C VAL A 152 -8.23 0.43 -17.12
N ALA A 153 -8.48 1.19 -18.20
CA ALA A 153 -8.04 0.83 -19.54
C ALA A 153 -6.61 1.33 -19.78
N GLY A 154 -5.81 0.56 -20.49
CA GLY A 154 -4.42 0.93 -20.84
C GLY A 154 -3.55 -0.27 -21.12
N ASN A 155 -2.29 -0.01 -21.50
CA ASN A 155 -1.31 -1.07 -21.69
C ASN A 155 -0.97 -1.70 -20.33
N THR A 156 -0.89 -3.02 -20.34
CA THR A 156 -0.51 -3.81 -19.15
C THR A 156 0.97 -4.14 -19.24
N PHE A 157 1.69 -3.96 -18.16
CA PHE A 157 3.05 -4.47 -18.00
C PHE A 157 3.15 -5.19 -16.65
N SER A 158 4.09 -6.11 -16.57
CA SER A 158 4.21 -7.00 -15.42
C SER A 158 5.62 -6.99 -14.88
N MET A 159 5.73 -7.21 -13.59
CA MET A 159 6.99 -7.38 -12.89
C MET A 159 6.83 -8.34 -11.70
N PRO A 160 7.91 -8.86 -11.10
CA PRO A 160 7.79 -9.64 -9.87
C PRO A 160 7.20 -8.84 -8.72
N GLN A 161 6.39 -9.47 -7.88
CA GLN A 161 5.82 -8.84 -6.69
C GLN A 161 6.90 -8.39 -5.71
N SER A 162 7.92 -9.23 -5.49
CA SER A 162 9.10 -8.93 -4.66
C SER A 162 9.77 -7.63 -5.11
N THR A 163 9.96 -7.44 -6.41
CA THR A 163 10.60 -6.25 -7.00
C THR A 163 9.78 -4.99 -6.75
N LEU A 164 8.47 -5.00 -7.06
CA LEU A 164 7.62 -3.83 -6.81
C LEU A 164 7.55 -3.48 -5.32
N ARG A 165 7.43 -4.50 -4.46
CA ARG A 165 7.44 -4.33 -3.01
C ARG A 165 8.74 -3.70 -2.52
N ASP A 166 9.90 -4.14 -3.02
CA ASP A 166 11.21 -3.58 -2.72
C ASP A 166 11.30 -2.11 -3.18
N MET A 167 10.91 -1.82 -4.41
CA MET A 167 10.92 -0.45 -4.95
C MET A 167 10.08 0.51 -4.08
N ILE A 168 8.88 0.11 -3.67
CA ILE A 168 8.03 0.90 -2.78
C ILE A 168 8.68 1.05 -1.41
N GLY A 169 9.12 -0.04 -0.79
CA GLY A 169 9.68 -0.04 0.56
C GLY A 169 10.93 0.82 0.69
N ARG A 170 11.76 0.87 -0.38
CA ARG A 170 13.00 1.65 -0.40
C ARG A 170 12.81 3.11 -0.81
N THR A 171 11.61 3.56 -1.11
CA THR A 171 11.37 4.95 -1.53
C THR A 171 10.35 5.67 -0.67
N ILE A 172 9.30 4.98 -0.22
CA ILE A 172 8.15 5.58 0.45
C ILE A 172 8.50 6.39 1.72
N PHE A 173 9.61 6.10 2.37
CA PHE A 173 10.04 6.83 3.57
C PHE A 173 10.39 8.29 3.31
N ALA A 174 10.66 8.64 2.05
CA ALA A 174 11.08 9.99 1.65
C ALA A 174 9.92 10.89 1.19
N ILE A 175 8.66 10.44 1.23
CA ILE A 175 7.50 11.30 0.93
C ILE A 175 7.33 12.41 1.96
N ALA A 176 6.70 13.51 1.56
CA ALA A 176 6.32 14.58 2.48
C ALA A 176 5.20 14.12 3.43
N VAL A 177 5.30 14.53 4.69
CA VAL A 177 4.25 14.35 5.70
C VAL A 177 3.28 15.53 5.69
N ASP A 178 3.77 16.71 5.30
CA ASP A 178 2.99 17.93 5.22
C ASP A 178 2.13 17.95 3.94
N GLU A 179 0.82 18.12 4.12
CA GLU A 179 -0.17 18.17 3.03
C GLU A 179 -0.21 19.53 2.30
N SER A 180 0.66 20.49 2.65
CA SER A 180 0.76 21.78 1.94
C SER A 180 1.14 21.60 0.47
N ARG A 181 1.79 20.49 0.13
CA ARG A 181 2.10 20.06 -1.23
C ARG A 181 1.63 18.63 -1.45
N PRO A 182 0.33 18.41 -1.72
CA PRO A 182 -0.26 17.07 -1.78
C PRO A 182 0.46 16.13 -2.74
N ILE A 183 0.98 16.64 -3.87
CA ILE A 183 1.71 15.82 -4.86
C ILE A 183 2.97 15.15 -4.28
N LEU A 184 3.59 15.72 -3.24
CA LEU A 184 4.77 15.16 -2.58
C LEU A 184 4.44 14.16 -1.47
N THR A 185 3.16 13.99 -1.12
CA THR A 185 2.72 12.94 -0.19
C THR A 185 2.64 11.57 -0.86
N GLY A 186 2.99 11.47 -2.13
CA GLY A 186 3.05 10.24 -2.92
C GLY A 186 4.42 10.01 -3.54
N CYS A 187 4.56 8.83 -4.16
CA CYS A 187 5.71 8.49 -4.98
C CYS A 187 5.36 8.64 -6.46
N LEU A 188 6.25 9.25 -7.20
CA LEU A 188 6.22 9.25 -8.66
C LEU A 188 6.63 7.87 -9.17
N MET A 189 5.80 7.27 -10.01
CA MET A 189 6.10 6.06 -10.78
C MET A 189 6.30 6.49 -12.24
N GLU A 190 7.51 6.37 -12.72
CA GLU A 190 7.85 6.62 -14.13
C GLU A 190 8.23 5.34 -14.81
N ILE A 191 7.71 5.14 -16.03
CA ILE A 191 8.09 4.03 -16.89
C ILE A 191 8.48 4.63 -18.23
N GLU A 192 9.71 4.46 -18.60
CA GLU A 192 10.27 4.98 -19.83
C GLU A 192 11.20 3.95 -20.47
N LYS A 193 10.95 3.61 -21.73
CA LYS A 193 11.69 2.58 -22.44
C LYS A 193 11.59 1.22 -21.72
N SER A 194 12.71 0.71 -21.23
CA SER A 194 12.80 -0.58 -20.53
C SER A 194 13.16 -0.40 -19.05
N GLU A 195 12.77 0.73 -18.44
CA GLU A 195 13.10 1.03 -17.05
C GLU A 195 11.89 1.61 -16.32
N MET A 196 11.62 1.10 -15.12
CA MET A 196 10.70 1.68 -14.16
C MET A 196 11.48 2.39 -13.06
N ARG A 197 11.04 3.59 -12.69
CA ARG A 197 11.55 4.36 -11.55
C ARG A 197 10.44 4.66 -10.57
N VAL A 198 10.74 4.51 -9.28
CA VAL A 198 9.91 5.00 -8.19
C VAL A 198 10.69 6.08 -7.46
N VAL A 199 10.12 7.26 -7.35
CA VAL A 199 10.79 8.45 -6.77
C VAL A 199 9.91 9.08 -5.71
N ALA A 200 10.49 9.36 -4.55
CA ALA A 200 9.86 10.10 -3.46
C ALA A 200 10.76 11.23 -3.00
N LEU A 201 10.20 12.38 -2.61
CA LEU A 201 10.94 13.49 -2.04
C LEU A 201 10.05 14.38 -1.16
N ASP A 202 10.65 15.03 -0.15
CA ASP A 202 9.96 15.93 0.77
C ASP A 202 10.53 17.38 0.78
N GLY A 203 11.51 17.64 -0.09
CA GLY A 203 12.22 18.93 -0.16
C GLY A 203 13.51 18.97 0.66
N PHE A 204 13.79 17.98 1.51
CA PHE A 204 15.02 17.82 2.28
C PHE A 204 15.81 16.57 1.91
N ARG A 205 15.13 15.60 1.35
CA ARG A 205 15.69 14.31 0.88
C ARG A 205 14.96 13.83 -0.35
N LEU A 206 15.60 12.93 -1.07
CA LEU A 206 15.04 12.23 -2.21
C LEU A 206 15.45 10.76 -2.13
N ALA A 207 14.52 9.86 -2.43
CA ALA A 207 14.77 8.44 -2.64
C ALA A 207 14.33 8.05 -4.04
N MET A 208 15.19 7.36 -4.77
CA MET A 208 14.90 6.81 -6.10
C MET A 208 15.36 5.37 -6.15
N ARG A 209 14.50 4.51 -6.66
CA ARG A 209 14.77 3.10 -6.99
C ARG A 209 14.41 2.88 -8.44
N LYS A 210 15.23 2.14 -9.19
CA LYS A 210 14.96 1.80 -10.58
C LYS A 210 15.20 0.32 -10.85
N GLU A 211 14.41 -0.22 -11.76
CA GLU A 211 14.47 -1.60 -12.23
C GLU A 211 14.22 -1.67 -13.71
N ALA A 212 14.89 -2.64 -14.34
CA ALA A 212 14.65 -2.98 -15.74
C ALA A 212 13.32 -3.72 -15.86
N ILE A 213 12.47 -3.31 -16.78
CA ILE A 213 11.20 -3.96 -17.09
C ILE A 213 10.96 -4.00 -18.60
N GLU A 214 10.07 -4.88 -19.06
CA GLU A 214 9.50 -4.74 -20.39
C GLU A 214 8.50 -3.58 -20.38
N GLY A 215 8.94 -2.44 -20.85
CA GLY A 215 8.16 -1.19 -20.77
C GLY A 215 7.14 -1.03 -21.90
N PRO A 216 6.14 -0.16 -21.69
CA PRO A 216 5.16 0.22 -22.70
C PRO A 216 5.81 1.05 -23.83
N GLU A 217 5.19 1.06 -25.01
CA GLU A 217 5.63 1.91 -26.14
C GLU A 217 5.61 3.40 -25.77
N ASN A 218 4.63 3.84 -24.99
CA ASN A 218 4.50 5.21 -24.53
C ASN A 218 4.93 5.35 -23.07
N PRO A 219 5.68 6.40 -22.71
CA PRO A 219 6.10 6.62 -21.34
C PRO A 219 4.91 6.86 -20.41
N VAL A 220 5.01 6.36 -19.18
CA VAL A 220 4.04 6.57 -18.11
C VAL A 220 4.69 7.43 -17.04
N SER A 221 3.95 8.40 -16.53
CA SER A 221 4.33 9.22 -15.39
C SER A 221 3.09 9.45 -14.53
N ALA A 222 3.08 8.92 -13.31
CA ALA A 222 1.93 8.95 -12.43
C ALA A 222 2.38 9.04 -10.97
N VAL A 223 1.64 9.77 -10.12
CA VAL A 223 1.93 9.87 -8.69
C VAL A 223 0.87 9.11 -7.90
N VAL A 224 1.32 8.11 -7.15
CA VAL A 224 0.47 7.29 -6.28
C VAL A 224 0.69 7.69 -4.83
N GLY A 225 -0.40 7.91 -4.09
CA GLY A 225 -0.33 8.33 -2.70
C GLY A 225 0.46 7.35 -1.82
N GLY A 226 1.31 7.87 -0.93
CA GLY A 226 2.21 7.06 -0.13
C GLY A 226 1.46 6.09 0.82
N LYS A 227 0.34 6.53 1.42
CA LYS A 227 -0.49 5.62 2.22
C LYS A 227 -0.96 4.42 1.40
N VAL A 228 -1.46 4.68 0.19
CA VAL A 228 -1.93 3.65 -0.75
C VAL A 228 -0.80 2.68 -1.11
N LEU A 229 0.39 3.21 -1.49
CA LEU A 229 1.56 2.38 -1.78
C LEU A 229 2.00 1.55 -0.57
N GLY A 230 1.95 2.12 0.63
CA GLY A 230 2.25 1.39 1.86
C GLY A 230 1.28 0.25 2.15
N ASP A 231 0.01 0.39 1.78
CA ASP A 231 -0.97 -0.68 1.89
C ASP A 231 -0.80 -1.72 0.78
N ILE A 232 -0.50 -1.30 -0.46
CA ILE A 232 -0.16 -2.21 -1.57
C ILE A 232 1.08 -3.05 -1.24
N ALA A 233 2.15 -2.44 -0.71
CA ALA A 233 3.37 -3.16 -0.35
C ALA A 233 3.16 -4.27 0.69
N LYS A 234 2.10 -4.16 1.53
CA LYS A 234 1.72 -5.20 2.49
C LYS A 234 0.88 -6.33 1.87
N ILE A 235 0.28 -6.09 0.69
CA ILE A 235 -0.46 -7.10 -0.07
C ILE A 235 0.50 -7.92 -0.94
N LEU A 236 1.50 -7.26 -1.52
CA LEU A 236 2.51 -7.90 -2.35
C LEU A 236 3.34 -8.91 -1.54
N ALA A 237 3.42 -10.13 -2.03
CA ALA A 237 4.23 -11.19 -1.44
C ALA A 237 5.72 -11.02 -1.81
N ASP A 238 6.58 -11.67 -1.03
CA ASP A 238 8.02 -11.75 -1.33
C ASP A 238 8.29 -12.95 -2.25
N THR A 239 7.77 -12.86 -3.47
CA THR A 239 7.84 -13.93 -4.48
C THR A 239 8.08 -13.36 -5.87
N GLU A 240 8.56 -14.23 -6.77
CA GLU A 240 8.72 -13.93 -8.19
C GLU A 240 7.39 -13.99 -8.97
N GLY A 241 6.26 -14.26 -8.29
CA GLY A 241 4.93 -14.21 -8.91
C GLY A 241 4.65 -12.82 -9.49
N PRO A 242 3.97 -12.73 -10.64
CA PRO A 242 3.77 -11.46 -11.31
C PRO A 242 2.77 -10.55 -10.59
N VAL A 243 3.02 -9.26 -10.64
CA VAL A 243 2.02 -8.19 -10.48
C VAL A 243 1.89 -7.47 -11.81
N SER A 244 0.66 -7.32 -12.29
CA SER A 244 0.37 -6.57 -13.52
C SER A 244 -0.09 -5.16 -13.17
N LEU A 245 0.45 -4.17 -13.88
CA LEU A 245 0.13 -2.76 -13.67
C LEU A 245 -0.50 -2.17 -14.93
N ARG A 246 -1.51 -1.33 -14.73
CA ARG A 246 -2.21 -0.57 -15.78
C ARG A 246 -2.43 0.85 -15.30
N PHE A 247 -2.16 1.84 -16.13
CA PHE A 247 -2.33 3.26 -15.80
C PHE A 247 -3.34 3.92 -16.73
N SER A 248 -4.22 4.72 -16.15
CA SER A 248 -5.03 5.70 -16.84
C SER A 248 -4.63 7.12 -16.41
N ARG A 249 -5.37 8.13 -16.86
CA ARG A 249 -5.14 9.51 -16.43
C ARG A 249 -5.35 9.76 -14.94
N SER A 250 -6.25 9.01 -14.31
CA SER A 250 -6.71 9.27 -12.94
C SER A 250 -6.54 8.10 -11.98
N HIS A 251 -6.24 6.90 -12.49
CA HIS A 251 -6.13 5.69 -11.67
C HIS A 251 -4.98 4.81 -12.13
N VAL A 252 -4.44 4.06 -11.18
CA VAL A 252 -3.60 2.88 -11.43
C VAL A 252 -4.36 1.64 -10.98
N GLN A 253 -4.29 0.58 -11.77
CA GLN A 253 -4.76 -0.76 -11.41
C GLN A 253 -3.56 -1.67 -11.25
N MET A 254 -3.60 -2.53 -10.23
CA MET A 254 -2.61 -3.57 -9.97
C MET A 254 -3.34 -4.89 -9.75
N ASP A 255 -2.95 -5.91 -10.51
CA ASP A 255 -3.57 -7.24 -10.44
C ASP A 255 -2.56 -8.23 -9.88
N VAL A 256 -2.94 -8.91 -8.78
CA VAL A 256 -2.10 -9.89 -8.07
C VAL A 256 -2.91 -11.17 -7.85
N GLY A 257 -2.73 -12.16 -8.71
CA GLY A 257 -3.56 -13.37 -8.67
C GLY A 257 -5.06 -13.04 -8.82
N ALA A 258 -5.86 -13.42 -7.84
CA ALA A 258 -7.29 -13.15 -7.79
C ALA A 258 -7.64 -11.79 -7.14
N THR A 259 -6.64 -10.98 -6.82
CA THR A 259 -6.84 -9.67 -6.17
C THR A 259 -6.63 -8.54 -7.18
N HIS A 260 -7.63 -7.65 -7.28
CA HIS A 260 -7.58 -6.45 -8.10
C HIS A 260 -7.56 -5.21 -7.20
N ILE A 261 -6.58 -4.34 -7.40
CA ILE A 261 -6.36 -3.12 -6.62
C ILE A 261 -6.48 -1.94 -7.58
N VAL A 262 -7.34 -0.99 -7.28
CA VAL A 262 -7.49 0.25 -8.04
C VAL A 262 -7.22 1.42 -7.12
N ALA A 263 -6.31 2.31 -7.51
CA ALA A 263 -5.96 3.48 -6.72
C ALA A 263 -6.06 4.76 -7.53
N ARG A 264 -6.61 5.80 -6.92
CA ARG A 264 -6.66 7.13 -7.51
C ARG A 264 -5.26 7.76 -7.47
N LEU A 265 -4.87 8.36 -8.61
CA LEU A 265 -3.62 9.10 -8.73
C LEU A 265 -3.73 10.49 -8.08
N LEU A 266 -2.62 10.98 -7.52
CA LEU A 266 -2.54 12.36 -7.06
C LEU A 266 -2.42 13.30 -8.28
N GLU A 267 -3.19 14.38 -8.27
CA GLU A 267 -3.20 15.38 -9.34
C GLU A 267 -2.11 16.44 -9.10
N GLY A 268 -1.45 16.86 -10.17
CA GLY A 268 -0.45 17.91 -10.15
C GLY A 268 0.86 17.54 -10.88
N GLU A 269 1.75 18.51 -11.04
CA GLU A 269 3.07 18.29 -11.62
C GLU A 269 4.06 17.93 -10.50
N PHE A 270 4.70 16.75 -10.62
CA PHE A 270 5.77 16.37 -9.70
C PHE A 270 7.03 17.18 -9.98
N ILE A 271 7.86 17.40 -8.96
CA ILE A 271 9.10 18.16 -9.08
C ILE A 271 10.02 17.49 -10.12
N ARG A 272 10.64 18.29 -10.97
CA ARG A 272 11.63 17.85 -11.96
C ARG A 272 12.92 17.37 -11.28
N TYR A 273 12.83 16.27 -10.55
CA TYR A 273 13.86 15.76 -9.66
C TYR A 273 15.20 15.52 -10.38
N ARG A 274 15.20 15.19 -11.68
CA ARG A 274 16.42 14.99 -12.46
C ARG A 274 17.32 16.24 -12.50
N GLN A 275 16.75 17.45 -12.35
CA GLN A 275 17.50 18.70 -12.34
C GLN A 275 18.20 18.98 -11.00
N ILE A 276 17.75 18.34 -9.93
CA ILE A 276 18.35 18.50 -8.59
C ILE A 276 19.37 17.41 -8.27
N LEU A 277 19.49 16.38 -9.10
CA LEU A 277 20.50 15.34 -8.91
C LEU A 277 21.88 15.89 -9.30
N PRO A 278 22.89 15.81 -8.39
CA PRO A 278 24.26 16.19 -8.72
C PRO A 278 24.82 15.33 -9.85
N GLN A 279 25.44 15.97 -10.83
CA GLN A 279 26.08 15.29 -11.97
C GLN A 279 27.55 14.94 -11.67
N GLU A 280 28.17 15.67 -10.74
CA GLU A 280 29.56 15.55 -10.37
C GLU A 280 29.72 15.39 -8.85
N TRP A 281 30.84 14.86 -8.44
CA TRP A 281 31.25 14.75 -7.04
C TRP A 281 32.74 15.10 -6.91
N GLN A 282 33.13 15.70 -5.76
CA GLN A 282 34.52 16.01 -5.43
C GLN A 282 35.09 15.07 -4.36
N THR A 283 34.21 14.45 -3.57
CA THR A 283 34.60 13.50 -2.52
C THR A 283 33.68 12.30 -2.60
N ARG A 284 34.25 11.10 -2.61
CA ARG A 284 33.56 9.82 -2.56
C ARG A 284 34.14 8.99 -1.42
N VAL A 285 33.27 8.47 -0.59
CA VAL A 285 33.63 7.61 0.53
C VAL A 285 32.97 6.25 0.32
N SER A 286 33.73 5.18 0.31
CA SER A 286 33.23 3.81 0.42
C SER A 286 33.14 3.42 1.87
N VAL A 287 31.94 3.03 2.32
CA VAL A 287 31.69 2.73 3.72
C VAL A 287 30.85 1.47 3.87
N ARG A 288 31.20 0.63 4.85
CA ARG A 288 30.37 -0.51 5.22
C ARG A 288 29.10 -0.04 5.89
N ARG A 289 27.95 -0.41 5.29
CA ARG A 289 26.63 -0.01 5.78
C ARG A 289 26.39 -0.36 7.24
N GLY A 290 26.81 -1.56 7.68
CA GLY A 290 26.63 -2.02 9.05
C GLY A 290 27.36 -1.17 10.08
N ASP A 291 28.61 -0.77 9.78
CA ASP A 291 29.43 0.07 10.67
C ASP A 291 28.83 1.48 10.74
N LEU A 292 28.50 2.07 9.61
CA LEU A 292 27.87 3.40 9.54
C LEU A 292 26.50 3.39 10.26
N SER A 293 25.67 2.37 10.04
CA SER A 293 24.36 2.24 10.71
C SER A 293 24.50 2.19 12.22
N SER A 294 25.48 1.41 12.73
CA SER A 294 25.73 1.30 14.15
C SER A 294 26.23 2.61 14.77
N ALA A 295 27.11 3.34 14.06
CA ALA A 295 27.56 4.66 14.49
C ALA A 295 26.44 5.69 14.51
N ILE A 296 25.58 5.70 13.47
CA ILE A 296 24.42 6.58 13.40
C ILE A 296 23.39 6.25 14.49
N ASP A 297 23.15 4.99 14.80
CA ASP A 297 22.26 4.58 15.89
C ASP A 297 22.75 5.15 17.24
N ARG A 298 24.07 5.05 17.54
CA ARG A 298 24.67 5.66 18.74
C ARG A 298 24.58 7.18 18.72
N ALA A 299 24.97 7.82 17.62
CA ALA A 299 24.89 9.28 17.45
C ALA A 299 23.45 9.80 17.61
N SER A 300 22.46 9.02 17.16
CA SER A 300 21.04 9.37 17.26
C SER A 300 20.54 9.53 18.69
N LEU A 301 21.14 8.84 19.65
CA LEU A 301 20.77 8.96 21.06
C LEU A 301 21.08 10.37 21.59
N ILE A 302 22.27 10.87 21.27
CA ILE A 302 22.70 12.23 21.64
C ILE A 302 21.96 13.28 20.82
N ALA A 303 21.82 13.07 19.48
CA ALA A 303 21.15 14.00 18.59
C ALA A 303 19.69 14.29 18.98
N ARG A 304 18.97 13.29 19.50
CA ARG A 304 17.56 13.44 19.92
C ARG A 304 17.40 14.28 21.19
N GLU A 305 18.39 14.29 22.07
CA GLU A 305 18.39 15.15 23.26
C GLU A 305 18.63 16.61 22.87
N GLY A 306 19.20 16.87 21.69
CA GLY A 306 19.42 18.20 21.13
C GLY A 306 18.24 18.70 20.31
N LYS A 307 18.03 20.01 20.25
CA LYS A 307 16.95 20.66 19.46
C LYS A 307 17.10 20.47 17.96
N SER A 308 18.31 20.20 17.46
CA SER A 308 18.66 20.18 16.03
C SER A 308 18.58 18.81 15.37
N ASN A 309 18.60 17.70 16.14
CA ASN A 309 18.66 16.34 15.61
C ASN A 309 19.80 16.13 14.59
N LEU A 310 21.01 16.70 14.86
CA LEU A 310 22.10 16.71 13.89
C LEU A 310 23.14 15.63 14.17
N VAL A 311 23.66 15.07 13.08
CA VAL A 311 24.90 14.32 13.02
C VAL A 311 25.85 15.03 12.06
N CYS A 312 27.12 15.12 12.43
CA CYS A 312 28.17 15.71 11.61
C CYS A 312 29.11 14.61 11.10
N PHE A 313 29.41 14.63 9.82
CA PHE A 313 30.41 13.81 9.15
C PHE A 313 31.63 14.65 8.85
N LYS A 314 32.79 14.27 9.40
CA LYS A 314 34.09 14.83 9.04
C LYS A 314 34.89 13.74 8.34
N ILE A 315 35.19 13.97 7.08
CA ILE A 315 36.06 13.14 6.24
C ILE A 315 37.46 13.75 6.29
N ASP A 316 38.44 12.96 6.71
CA ASP A 316 39.84 13.39 6.87
C ASP A 316 40.73 12.22 6.42
N GLY A 317 41.25 12.29 5.19
CA GLY A 317 41.91 11.16 4.55
C GLY A 317 41.00 9.93 4.54
N ASP A 318 41.52 8.76 4.86
CA ASP A 318 40.78 7.49 4.92
C ASP A 318 40.04 7.28 6.25
N ALA A 319 39.57 8.35 6.85
CA ALA A 319 38.78 8.30 8.08
C ALA A 319 37.47 9.10 7.95
N LEU A 320 36.39 8.49 8.41
CA LEU A 320 35.11 9.14 8.63
C LEU A 320 34.87 9.28 10.13
N LEU A 321 34.81 10.51 10.61
CA LEU A 321 34.45 10.83 11.98
C LEU A 321 32.97 11.22 12.02
N VAL A 322 32.18 10.46 12.76
CA VAL A 322 30.75 10.72 13.02
C VAL A 322 30.64 11.36 14.40
N THR A 323 30.10 12.56 14.46
CA THR A 323 29.91 13.27 15.74
C THR A 323 28.48 13.74 15.91
N SER A 324 28.03 13.80 17.16
CA SER A 324 26.76 14.39 17.55
C SER A 324 26.94 15.13 18.87
N ASN A 325 26.24 16.23 19.06
CA ASN A 325 26.34 17.06 20.25
C ASN A 325 24.96 17.55 20.69
N SER A 326 24.76 17.62 22.01
CA SER A 326 23.59 18.16 22.68
C SER A 326 24.00 18.89 23.97
N GLU A 327 23.04 19.51 24.66
CA GLU A 327 23.27 20.11 25.98
C GLU A 327 23.65 19.03 27.05
N ASN A 328 23.27 17.77 26.82
CA ASN A 328 23.42 16.66 27.75
C ASN A 328 24.69 15.79 27.50
N GLY A 329 25.44 16.06 26.43
CA GLY A 329 26.64 15.34 26.09
C GLY A 329 26.98 15.34 24.62
N ASP A 330 28.08 14.71 24.30
CA ASP A 330 28.60 14.53 22.96
C ASP A 330 28.94 13.07 22.66
N MET A 331 29.02 12.75 21.39
CA MET A 331 29.41 11.44 20.86
C MET A 331 30.34 11.65 19.67
N GLU A 332 31.44 10.92 19.69
CA GLU A 332 32.42 10.90 18.60
C GLU A 332 32.78 9.44 18.29
N GLU A 333 32.73 9.06 17.04
CA GLU A 333 33.15 7.73 16.57
C GLU A 333 33.90 7.85 15.27
N LYS A 334 35.12 7.31 15.25
CA LYS A 334 35.98 7.26 14.06
C LYS A 334 35.91 5.89 13.43
N MET A 335 35.70 5.82 12.11
CA MET A 335 35.76 4.61 11.32
C MET A 335 36.72 4.74 10.15
N GLU A 336 37.36 3.64 9.79
CA GLU A 336 38.20 3.57 8.61
C GLU A 336 37.31 3.40 7.38
N VAL A 337 37.58 4.17 6.34
CA VAL A 337 36.86 4.19 5.09
C VAL A 337 37.83 4.34 3.93
N ALA A 338 37.42 4.01 2.72
CA ALA A 338 38.18 4.35 1.52
C ALA A 338 37.66 5.66 0.94
N THR A 339 38.52 6.67 0.87
CA THR A 339 38.14 8.01 0.40
C THR A 339 38.86 8.36 -0.91
N GLU A 340 38.10 8.93 -1.82
CA GLU A 340 38.65 9.57 -3.03
C GLU A 340 38.21 11.02 -3.02
N GLY A 341 39.17 11.93 -3.16
CA GLY A 341 38.91 13.35 -3.27
C GLY A 341 39.39 14.18 -2.08
N LYS A 342 38.64 15.18 -1.68
CA LYS A 342 39.05 16.20 -0.68
C LYS A 342 38.42 15.92 0.68
N ASP A 343 39.09 16.35 1.73
CA ASP A 343 38.52 16.40 3.07
C ASP A 343 37.26 17.31 3.09
N LEU A 344 36.30 16.92 3.91
CA LEU A 344 35.01 17.59 3.96
C LEU A 344 34.39 17.44 5.35
N THR A 345 33.66 18.48 5.78
CA THR A 345 32.81 18.42 6.98
C THR A 345 31.41 18.87 6.61
N SER A 346 30.39 18.06 6.89
CA SER A 346 29.00 18.37 6.61
C SER A 346 28.09 17.80 7.68
N ALA A 347 26.98 18.47 7.99
CA ALA A 347 26.02 18.04 9.00
C ALA A 347 24.67 17.71 8.37
N PHE A 348 24.00 16.70 8.91
CA PHE A 348 22.73 16.19 8.40
C PHE A 348 21.74 15.93 9.53
N ASN A 349 20.45 15.95 9.20
CA ASN A 349 19.44 15.44 10.12
C ASN A 349 19.64 13.93 10.29
N VAL A 350 19.88 13.49 11.52
CA VAL A 350 20.17 12.09 11.83
C VAL A 350 19.06 11.14 11.39
N ARG A 351 17.79 11.58 11.45
CA ARG A 351 16.64 10.77 11.02
C ARG A 351 16.72 10.47 9.53
N TYR A 352 17.06 11.46 8.70
CA TYR A 352 17.13 11.26 7.24
C TYR A 352 18.24 10.28 6.86
N ILE A 353 19.38 10.36 7.52
CA ILE A 353 20.46 9.37 7.33
C ILE A 353 20.03 7.98 7.82
N THR A 354 19.38 7.89 8.97
CA THR A 354 18.86 6.62 9.51
C THR A 354 17.85 5.96 8.56
N ASP A 355 16.94 6.75 7.98
CA ASP A 355 15.91 6.24 7.05
C ASP A 355 16.56 5.71 5.77
N VAL A 356 17.57 6.39 5.23
CA VAL A 356 18.37 5.92 4.08
C VAL A 356 19.08 4.60 4.41
N LEU A 357 19.79 4.52 5.55
CA LEU A 357 20.54 3.32 5.94
C LEU A 357 19.62 2.11 6.14
N LYS A 358 18.40 2.32 6.64
CA LYS A 358 17.38 1.25 6.76
C LYS A 358 16.85 0.77 5.41
N ALA A 359 16.84 1.61 4.40
CA ALA A 359 16.39 1.25 3.06
C ALA A 359 17.44 0.48 2.23
N LEU A 360 18.70 0.48 2.67
CA LEU A 360 19.80 -0.21 2.02
C LEU A 360 19.86 -1.69 2.41
N SER A 361 20.24 -2.54 1.45
CA SER A 361 20.56 -3.95 1.68
C SER A 361 22.02 -4.29 1.44
N ASP A 362 22.73 -3.45 0.68
CA ASP A 362 24.11 -3.67 0.30
C ASP A 362 25.02 -3.58 1.52
N ASP A 363 26.06 -4.40 1.56
CA ASP A 363 27.03 -4.40 2.66
C ASP A 363 27.94 -3.17 2.60
N GLU A 364 28.22 -2.66 1.42
CA GLU A 364 29.04 -1.48 1.16
C GLU A 364 28.33 -0.53 0.21
N VAL A 365 28.45 0.77 0.45
CA VAL A 365 27.83 1.82 -0.33
C VAL A 365 28.79 2.99 -0.56
N PHE A 366 28.57 3.75 -1.60
CA PHE A 366 29.22 5.03 -1.82
C PHE A 366 28.40 6.18 -1.21
N MET A 367 29.10 7.04 -0.48
CA MET A 367 28.64 8.38 -0.12
C MET A 367 29.40 9.39 -0.96
N ARG A 368 28.68 10.19 -1.74
CA ARG A 368 29.28 11.19 -2.66
C ARG A 368 28.89 12.59 -2.24
N PHE A 369 29.87 13.50 -2.28
CA PHE A 369 29.72 14.90 -1.91
C PHE A 369 30.37 15.79 -2.96
N ASN A 370 29.78 16.96 -3.24
CA ASN A 370 30.38 17.97 -4.08
C ASN A 370 31.00 19.11 -3.25
N SER A 371 30.38 19.46 -2.12
CA SER A 371 30.89 20.43 -1.14
C SER A 371 30.21 20.23 0.22
N ASN A 372 30.65 20.98 1.23
CA ASN A 372 30.06 20.93 2.57
C ASN A 372 28.60 21.45 2.66
N VAL A 373 28.14 22.18 1.62
CA VAL A 373 26.76 22.71 1.52
C VAL A 373 25.94 22.02 0.43
N SER A 374 26.52 21.05 -0.27
CA SER A 374 25.85 20.25 -1.28
C SER A 374 25.26 18.98 -0.67
N PRO A 375 24.24 18.39 -1.30
CA PRO A 375 23.66 17.14 -0.84
C PRO A 375 24.68 16.02 -0.69
N CYS A 376 24.50 15.15 0.31
CA CYS A 376 25.08 13.82 0.33
C CYS A 376 24.26 12.91 -0.59
N VAL A 377 24.90 12.21 -1.51
CA VAL A 377 24.29 11.19 -2.36
C VAL A 377 24.79 9.83 -1.93
N VAL A 378 23.87 8.94 -1.56
CA VAL A 378 24.18 7.54 -1.26
C VAL A 378 23.73 6.68 -2.45
N CYS A 379 24.61 5.86 -2.96
CA CYS A 379 24.37 5.02 -4.13
C CYS A 379 25.12 3.67 -4.03
N PRO A 380 24.77 2.66 -4.85
CA PRO A 380 25.47 1.39 -4.83
C PRO A 380 26.93 1.53 -5.29
N THR A 381 27.77 0.57 -4.93
CA THR A 381 29.16 0.51 -5.40
C THR A 381 29.25 0.11 -6.85
N GLU A 382 28.28 -0.67 -7.34
CA GLU A 382 28.16 -1.10 -8.72
C GLU A 382 26.76 -0.77 -9.28
N GLY A 383 26.74 -0.31 -10.54
CA GLY A 383 25.48 0.06 -11.19
C GLY A 383 24.87 1.35 -10.65
N ASP A 384 23.55 1.50 -10.81
CA ASP A 384 22.80 2.70 -10.46
C ASP A 384 21.33 2.41 -10.08
N SER A 385 21.09 1.22 -9.52
CA SER A 385 19.75 0.72 -9.17
C SER A 385 18.99 1.58 -8.16
N TYR A 386 19.71 2.37 -7.36
CA TYR A 386 19.10 3.34 -6.43
C TYR A 386 19.97 4.58 -6.26
N LEU A 387 19.33 5.65 -5.79
CA LEU A 387 19.99 6.87 -5.37
C LEU A 387 19.20 7.50 -4.23
N TYR A 388 19.89 7.80 -3.15
CA TYR A 388 19.34 8.58 -2.04
C TYR A 388 20.10 9.89 -1.92
N LEU A 389 19.36 10.99 -1.77
CA LEU A 389 19.91 12.32 -1.61
C LEU A 389 19.41 12.90 -0.29
N VAL A 390 20.32 13.44 0.53
CA VAL A 390 20.01 14.14 1.78
C VAL A 390 20.66 15.51 1.77
N LEU A 391 19.86 16.57 1.95
CA LEU A 391 20.37 17.93 2.06
C LEU A 391 21.10 18.14 3.38
N PRO A 392 22.25 18.85 3.37
CA PRO A 392 22.94 19.21 4.60
C PRO A 392 22.20 20.31 5.35
N VAL A 393 22.40 20.34 6.65
CA VAL A 393 21.96 21.43 7.53
C VAL A 393 23.13 22.40 7.73
N ARG A 394 22.90 23.67 7.48
CA ARG A 394 23.93 24.69 7.74
C ARG A 394 24.14 24.85 9.25
N VAL A 395 25.32 24.53 9.73
CA VAL A 395 25.74 24.81 11.09
C VAL A 395 26.49 26.13 11.05
N PHE A 396 25.94 27.17 11.67
CA PHE A 396 26.68 28.39 11.91
C PHE A 396 27.64 28.15 13.08
N ASN A 397 28.94 28.14 12.83
CA ASN A 397 29.91 28.18 13.91
C ASN A 397 29.73 29.51 14.64
N SER A 398 29.22 29.43 15.86
CA SER A 398 29.16 30.54 16.81
C SER A 398 30.50 30.68 17.52
#